data_907bc0ef05502520db9435fab31135b9
#
_entry.id   907bc0ef05502520db9435fab31135b9
#
_cell.length_a   1.000
_cell.length_b   1.000
_cell.length_c   1.000
_cell.angle_alpha   90.00
_cell.angle_beta   90.00
_cell.angle_gamma   90.00
#
_symmetry.space_group_name_H-M   'P 1'
#
loop_
_entity.id
_entity.type
_entity.pdbx_description
1 polymer ?
#
loop_
_entity_poly.entity_id
_entity_poly.type
_entity_poly.pdbx_seq_one_letter_code
_entity_poly.pdbx_strand_id
1 'polypeptide(L)'
;MWKKFVIMAFFFNGLCLLFSKILVQAGLGSHNLFYLFVFYSAGFLWSLFFCLKDKIVFGKKEIFTGMGAGISSFLGSLFLMFALNKVPGTIGYPVAVGGNLVTVTIFAVIIFREKIGFRAVLGIVTGVVGLILISI
;
A
#
# COMPACT_ATOMS: atom_id res chain seq x y z
N MET A 1 -2.87 -1.16 -23.34
CA MET A 1 -3.55 -0.14 -22.49
C MET A 1 -3.18 -0.26 -21.00
N TRP A 2 -3.09 -1.47 -20.42
CA TRP A 2 -2.82 -1.70 -18.99
C TRP A 2 -1.51 -1.05 -18.46
N LYS A 3 -0.44 -0.99 -19.26
CA LYS A 3 0.84 -0.40 -18.87
C LYS A 3 0.71 1.07 -18.44
N LYS A 4 -0.13 1.86 -19.11
CA LYS A 4 -0.36 3.28 -18.75
C LYS A 4 -1.01 3.41 -17.37
N PHE A 5 -1.99 2.55 -17.07
CA PHE A 5 -2.66 2.54 -15.76
C PHE A 5 -1.71 2.14 -14.63
N VAL A 6 -0.81 1.18 -14.87
CA VAL A 6 0.20 0.78 -13.88
C VAL A 6 1.17 1.93 -13.58
N ILE A 7 1.63 2.66 -14.61
CA ILE A 7 2.51 3.82 -14.42
C ILE A 7 1.80 4.92 -13.65
N MET A 8 0.54 5.22 -13.98
CA MET A 8 -0.25 6.20 -13.24
C MET A 8 -0.46 5.77 -11.78
N ALA A 9 -0.81 4.51 -11.54
CA ALA A 9 -0.97 3.98 -10.19
C ALA A 9 0.32 4.09 -9.37
N PHE A 10 1.47 3.77 -9.97
CA PHE A 10 2.78 3.92 -9.35
C PHE A 10 3.06 5.37 -8.95
N PHE A 11 2.80 6.32 -9.85
CA PHE A 11 3.03 7.74 -9.58
C PHE A 11 2.13 8.26 -8.45
N PHE A 12 0.83 7.99 -8.51
CA PHE A 12 -0.11 8.43 -7.47
C PHE A 12 0.16 7.77 -6.11
N ASN A 13 0.55 6.50 -6.11
CA ASN A 13 0.94 5.83 -4.87
C ASN A 13 2.22 6.46 -4.26
N GLY A 14 3.20 6.80 -5.09
CA GLY A 14 4.40 7.53 -4.65
C GLY A 14 4.07 8.89 -4.04
N LEU A 15 3.17 9.66 -4.66
CA LEU A 15 2.68 10.93 -4.09
C LEU A 15 2.00 10.73 -2.74
N CYS A 16 1.19 9.68 -2.59
CA CYS A 16 0.53 9.37 -1.33
C CYS A 16 1.55 9.12 -0.20
N LEU A 17 2.60 8.35 -0.47
CA LEU A 17 3.69 8.10 0.48
C LEU A 17 4.47 9.38 0.81
N LEU A 18 4.67 10.26 -0.18
CA LEU A 18 5.30 11.57 0.03
C LEU A 18 4.52 12.44 1.01
N PHE A 19 3.19 12.54 0.87
CA PHE A 19 2.35 13.30 1.79
C PHE A 19 2.41 12.75 3.22
N SER A 20 2.44 11.42 3.38
CA SER A 20 2.64 10.79 4.69
C SER A 20 3.99 11.19 5.32
N LYS A 21 5.05 11.29 4.50
CA LYS A 21 6.36 11.73 4.97
C LYS A 21 6.37 13.20 5.38
N ILE A 22 5.75 14.06 4.59
CA ILE A 22 5.64 15.50 4.90
C ILE A 22 4.96 15.70 6.26
N LEU A 23 3.89 14.97 6.53
CA LEU A 23 3.18 15.04 7.82
C LEU A 23 4.13 14.74 9.00
N VAL A 24 4.86 13.62 8.90
CA VAL A 24 5.80 13.22 9.96
C VAL A 24 6.92 14.23 10.13
N GLN A 25 7.48 14.77 9.03
CA GLN A 25 8.54 15.78 9.09
C GLN A 25 8.06 17.15 9.59
N ALA A 26 6.80 17.50 9.38
CA ALA A 26 6.20 18.72 9.92
C ALA A 26 5.98 18.67 11.44
N GLY A 27 6.42 17.61 12.12
CA GLY A 27 6.24 17.45 13.56
C GLY A 27 4.82 17.04 14.00
N LEU A 28 3.95 16.75 13.03
CA LEU A 28 2.56 16.36 13.28
C LEU A 28 2.39 14.85 13.47
N GLY A 29 3.47 14.13 13.77
CA GLY A 29 3.46 12.68 13.99
C GLY A 29 2.55 12.22 15.14
N SER A 30 2.21 13.10 16.08
CA SER A 30 1.20 12.84 17.11
C SER A 30 -0.23 12.76 16.55
N HIS A 31 -0.48 13.33 15.38
CA HIS A 31 -1.80 13.40 14.73
C HIS A 31 -1.96 12.34 13.61
N ASN A 32 -1.15 11.29 13.61
CA ASN A 32 -1.19 10.24 12.60
C ASN A 32 -2.59 9.63 12.42
N LEU A 33 -3.31 9.40 13.50
CA LEU A 33 -4.67 8.85 13.44
C LEU A 33 -5.65 9.81 12.75
N PHE A 34 -5.55 11.11 13.03
CA PHE A 34 -6.39 12.12 12.37
C PHE A 34 -6.10 12.19 10.87
N TYR A 35 -4.83 12.17 10.47
CA TYR A 35 -4.45 12.13 9.07
C TYR A 35 -5.01 10.90 8.37
N LEU A 36 -4.85 9.71 8.95
CA LEU A 36 -5.40 8.48 8.38
C LEU A 36 -6.91 8.53 8.28
N PHE A 37 -7.59 9.07 9.29
CA PHE A 37 -9.05 9.25 9.25
C PHE A 37 -9.47 10.13 8.07
N VAL A 38 -8.86 11.29 7.89
CA VAL A 38 -9.16 12.19 6.77
C VAL A 38 -8.85 11.52 5.43
N PHE A 39 -7.71 10.84 5.33
CA PHE A 39 -7.27 10.14 4.11
C PHE A 39 -8.26 9.05 3.68
N TYR A 40 -8.64 8.16 4.59
CA TYR A 40 -9.58 7.08 4.29
C TYR A 40 -11.01 7.60 4.09
N SER A 41 -11.42 8.65 4.81
CA SER A 41 -12.72 9.29 4.61
C SER A 41 -12.84 9.95 3.24
N ALA A 42 -11.80 10.64 2.79
CA ALA A 42 -11.77 11.24 1.45
C ALA A 42 -11.85 10.15 0.35
N GLY A 43 -11.09 9.06 0.49
CA GLY A 43 -11.16 7.92 -0.42
C GLY A 43 -12.54 7.25 -0.43
N PHE A 44 -13.16 7.10 0.73
CA PHE A 44 -14.50 6.56 0.87
C PHE A 44 -15.56 7.44 0.17
N LEU A 45 -15.55 8.75 0.41
CA LEU A 45 -16.47 9.69 -0.22
C LEU A 45 -16.31 9.70 -1.75
N TRP A 46 -15.08 9.67 -2.23
CA TRP A 46 -14.80 9.58 -3.66
C TRP A 46 -15.33 8.29 -4.29
N SER A 47 -15.07 7.15 -3.65
CA SER A 47 -15.59 5.85 -4.09
C SER A 47 -17.11 5.80 -4.06
N LEU A 48 -17.74 6.33 -2.98
CA LEU A 48 -19.19 6.41 -2.84
C LEU A 48 -19.83 7.23 -3.97
N PHE A 49 -19.22 8.34 -4.34
CA PHE A 49 -19.72 9.16 -5.48
C PHE A 49 -19.81 8.37 -6.78
N PHE A 50 -18.76 7.59 -7.11
CA PHE A 50 -18.80 6.75 -8.33
C PHE A 50 -19.79 5.59 -8.21
N CYS A 51 -19.88 4.97 -7.04
CA CYS A 51 -20.85 3.90 -6.82
C CYS A 51 -22.29 4.35 -6.99
N LEU A 52 -22.61 5.54 -6.49
CA LEU A 52 -23.95 6.13 -6.66
C LEU A 52 -24.23 6.53 -8.11
N LYS A 53 -23.21 7.07 -8.80
CA LYS A 53 -23.32 7.45 -10.21
C LYS A 53 -23.59 6.23 -11.11
N ASP A 54 -22.86 5.15 -10.89
CA ASP A 54 -22.93 3.95 -11.72
C ASP A 54 -23.99 2.94 -11.24
N LYS A 55 -24.76 3.29 -10.18
CA LYS A 55 -25.82 2.46 -9.58
C LYS A 55 -25.37 1.04 -9.27
N ILE A 56 -24.13 0.90 -8.76
CA ILE A 56 -23.55 -0.41 -8.46
C ILE A 56 -24.24 -1.01 -7.24
N VAL A 57 -24.75 -2.23 -7.36
CA VAL A 57 -25.34 -2.99 -6.25
C VAL A 57 -24.27 -3.92 -5.68
N PHE A 58 -24.00 -3.79 -4.40
CA PHE A 58 -22.97 -4.59 -3.73
C PHE A 58 -23.51 -5.93 -3.24
N GLY A 59 -22.78 -7.00 -3.54
CA GLY A 59 -23.01 -8.31 -2.94
C GLY A 59 -22.42 -8.42 -1.53
N LYS A 60 -22.99 -9.29 -0.69
CA LYS A 60 -22.47 -9.53 0.69
C LYS A 60 -20.99 -9.92 0.70
N LYS A 61 -20.54 -10.71 -0.29
CA LYS A 61 -19.13 -11.13 -0.40
C LYS A 61 -18.19 -9.97 -0.69
N GLU A 62 -18.60 -9.02 -1.52
CA GLU A 62 -17.82 -7.83 -1.87
C GLU A 62 -17.65 -6.91 -0.67
N ILE A 63 -18.72 -6.72 0.12
CA ILE A 63 -18.67 -5.92 1.35
C ILE A 63 -17.70 -6.56 2.35
N PHE A 64 -17.81 -7.87 2.60
CA PHE A 64 -16.94 -8.56 3.55
C PHE A 64 -15.45 -8.50 3.13
N THR A 65 -15.18 -8.73 1.85
CA THR A 65 -13.81 -8.66 1.30
C THR A 65 -13.27 -7.22 1.37
N GLY A 66 -14.11 -6.23 1.03
CA GLY A 66 -13.76 -4.81 1.11
C GLY A 66 -13.46 -4.35 2.54
N MET A 67 -14.25 -4.80 3.54
CA MET A 67 -13.99 -4.52 4.94
C MET A 67 -12.66 -5.11 5.40
N GLY A 68 -12.39 -6.37 5.07
CA GLY A 68 -11.11 -7.01 5.40
C GLY A 68 -9.91 -6.28 4.79
N ALA A 69 -9.99 -5.92 3.52
CA ALA A 69 -8.96 -5.14 2.84
C ALA A 69 -8.77 -3.75 3.45
N GLY A 70 -9.86 -3.07 3.79
CA GLY A 70 -9.84 -1.74 4.42
C GLY A 70 -9.18 -1.75 5.79
N ILE A 71 -9.53 -2.71 6.65
CA ILE A 71 -8.93 -2.87 7.98
C ILE A 71 -7.43 -3.19 7.85
N SER A 72 -7.08 -4.14 6.97
CA SER A 72 -5.68 -4.51 6.74
C SER A 72 -4.84 -3.33 6.23
N SER A 73 -5.38 -2.56 5.28
CA SER A 73 -4.73 -1.37 4.74
C SER A 73 -4.53 -0.27 5.79
N PHE A 74 -5.56 -0.04 6.63
CA PHE A 74 -5.47 0.93 7.72
C PHE A 74 -4.39 0.56 8.73
N LEU A 75 -4.37 -0.69 9.19
CA LEU A 75 -3.37 -1.17 10.13
C LEU A 75 -1.96 -1.08 9.53
N GLY A 76 -1.78 -1.49 8.27
CA GLY A 76 -0.49 -1.38 7.58
C GLY A 76 0.00 0.07 7.50
N SER A 77 -0.87 1.01 7.15
CA SER A 77 -0.55 2.44 7.10
C SER A 77 -0.20 3.01 8.47
N LEU A 78 -0.94 2.60 9.50
CA LEU A 78 -0.72 3.04 10.89
C LEU A 78 0.64 2.57 11.42
N PHE A 79 0.98 1.29 11.22
CA PHE A 79 2.28 0.76 11.63
C PHE A 79 3.44 1.40 10.85
N LEU A 80 3.23 1.65 9.54
CA LEU A 80 4.23 2.35 8.74
C LEU A 80 4.48 3.77 9.28
N MET A 81 3.43 4.52 9.63
CA MET A 81 3.58 5.87 10.19
C MET A 81 4.30 5.84 11.55
N PHE A 82 4.01 4.86 12.41
CA PHE A 82 4.76 4.69 13.65
C PHE A 82 6.24 4.38 13.43
N ALA A 83 6.55 3.56 12.43
CA ALA A 83 7.93 3.28 12.04
C ALA A 83 8.64 4.54 11.52
N LEU A 84 7.98 5.35 10.69
CA LEU A 84 8.55 6.58 10.12
C LEU A 84 8.83 7.68 11.15
N ASN A 85 8.23 7.62 12.32
CA ASN A 85 8.60 8.50 13.45
C ASN A 85 9.97 8.16 14.02
N LYS A 86 10.48 6.93 13.82
CA LYS A 86 11.75 6.44 14.37
C LYS A 86 12.82 6.20 13.32
N VAL A 87 12.40 5.92 12.07
CA VAL A 87 13.29 5.54 10.98
C VAL A 87 13.16 6.55 9.83
N PRO A 88 14.29 6.96 9.20
CA PRO A 88 14.20 7.84 8.03
C PRO A 88 13.40 7.19 6.89
N GLY A 89 12.64 8.00 6.16
CA GLY A 89 11.78 7.52 5.08
C GLY A 89 12.55 6.84 3.95
N THR A 90 13.82 7.19 3.76
CA THR A 90 14.71 6.54 2.78
C THR A 90 14.91 5.06 3.03
N ILE A 91 14.78 4.61 4.28
CA ILE A 91 14.83 3.21 4.69
C ILE A 91 13.41 2.64 4.83
N GLY A 92 12.54 3.35 5.55
CA GLY A 92 11.21 2.85 5.90
C GLY A 92 10.32 2.55 4.68
N TYR A 93 10.30 3.40 3.67
CA TYR A 93 9.48 3.17 2.49
C TYR A 93 9.96 2.02 1.60
N PRO A 94 11.24 1.94 1.21
CA PRO A 94 11.71 0.79 0.43
C PRO A 94 11.46 -0.54 1.14
N VAL A 95 11.70 -0.61 2.44
CA VAL A 95 11.46 -1.84 3.23
C VAL A 95 9.97 -2.21 3.24
N ALA A 96 9.08 -1.26 3.49
CA ALA A 96 7.66 -1.51 3.51
C ALA A 96 7.11 -1.93 2.14
N VAL A 97 7.47 -1.19 1.07
CA VAL A 97 7.01 -1.47 -0.30
C VAL A 97 7.59 -2.78 -0.82
N GLY A 98 8.88 -3.01 -0.59
CA GLY A 98 9.52 -4.26 -1.00
C GLY A 98 9.02 -5.47 -0.20
N GLY A 99 8.79 -5.31 1.10
CA GLY A 99 8.16 -6.33 1.93
C GLY A 99 6.76 -6.70 1.43
N ASN A 100 5.94 -5.71 1.05
CA ASN A 100 4.64 -5.94 0.45
C ASN A 100 4.73 -6.75 -0.85
N LEU A 101 5.70 -6.42 -1.72
CA LEU A 101 5.92 -7.16 -2.97
C LEU A 101 6.21 -8.64 -2.70
N VAL A 102 7.10 -8.93 -1.78
CA VAL A 102 7.45 -10.31 -1.38
C VAL A 102 6.23 -11.03 -0.80
N THR A 103 5.53 -10.40 0.13
CA THR A 103 4.34 -10.97 0.78
C THR A 103 3.24 -11.29 -0.24
N VAL A 104 2.90 -10.35 -1.12
CA VAL A 104 1.90 -10.56 -2.17
C VAL A 104 2.30 -11.71 -3.09
N THR A 105 3.59 -11.79 -3.47
CA THR A 105 4.07 -12.86 -4.34
C THR A 105 3.97 -14.24 -3.66
N ILE A 106 4.32 -14.34 -2.38
CA ILE A 106 4.19 -15.58 -1.62
C ILE A 106 2.72 -16.03 -1.58
N PHE A 107 1.80 -15.12 -1.27
CA PHE A 107 0.37 -15.43 -1.26
C PHE A 107 -0.18 -15.76 -2.64
N ALA A 108 0.28 -15.11 -3.71
CA ALA A 108 -0.10 -15.43 -5.08
C ALA A 108 0.25 -16.87 -5.44
N VAL A 109 1.44 -17.34 -5.05
CA VAL A 109 1.86 -18.73 -5.30
C VAL A 109 1.08 -19.73 -4.44
N ILE A 110 0.95 -19.45 -3.14
CA ILE A 110 0.35 -20.42 -2.20
C ILE A 110 -1.16 -20.51 -2.40
N ILE A 111 -1.86 -19.36 -2.47
CA ILE A 111 -3.33 -19.34 -2.50
C ILE A 111 -3.85 -19.52 -3.92
N PHE A 112 -3.30 -18.76 -4.89
CA PHE A 112 -3.78 -18.79 -6.27
C PHE A 112 -3.04 -19.81 -7.13
N ARG A 113 -2.00 -20.48 -6.58
CA ARG A 113 -1.18 -21.47 -7.28
C ARG A 113 -0.60 -20.96 -8.60
N GLU A 114 -0.28 -19.65 -8.64
CA GLU A 114 0.32 -19.03 -9.82
C GLU A 114 1.73 -19.58 -10.05
N LYS A 115 2.04 -19.88 -11.32
CA LYS A 115 3.37 -20.36 -11.69
C LYS A 115 4.30 -19.13 -11.84
N ILE A 116 5.31 -19.04 -10.99
CA ILE A 116 6.33 -18.01 -11.10
C ILE A 116 7.45 -18.50 -12.04
N GLY A 117 7.72 -17.70 -13.07
CA GLY A 117 8.86 -17.97 -13.95
C GLY A 117 10.20 -17.70 -13.25
N PHE A 118 11.24 -18.41 -13.62
CA PHE A 118 12.61 -18.27 -13.07
C PHE A 118 13.11 -16.82 -13.04
N ARG A 119 12.80 -16.03 -14.09
CA ARG A 119 13.17 -14.61 -14.16
C ARG A 119 12.50 -13.76 -13.07
N ALA A 120 11.24 -14.07 -12.71
CA ALA A 120 10.54 -13.37 -11.66
C ALA A 120 11.11 -13.70 -10.27
N VAL A 121 11.49 -14.96 -10.04
CA VAL A 121 12.18 -15.38 -8.81
C VAL A 121 13.51 -14.65 -8.65
N LEU A 122 14.31 -14.57 -9.70
CA LEU A 122 15.56 -13.79 -9.69
C LEU A 122 15.31 -12.32 -9.36
N GLY A 123 14.28 -11.71 -9.96
CA GLY A 123 13.91 -10.31 -9.68
C GLY A 123 13.53 -10.08 -8.22
N ILE A 124 12.80 -11.01 -7.60
CA ILE A 124 12.40 -10.92 -6.19
C ILE A 124 13.63 -11.07 -5.28
N VAL A 125 14.48 -12.04 -5.54
CA VAL A 125 15.71 -12.27 -4.76
C VAL A 125 16.64 -11.04 -4.82
N THR A 126 16.89 -10.50 -6.01
CA THR A 126 17.71 -9.29 -6.16
C THR A 126 17.07 -8.07 -5.50
N GLY A 127 15.74 -7.95 -5.55
CA GLY A 127 15.01 -6.91 -4.85
C GLY A 127 15.17 -7.00 -3.32
N VAL A 128 15.04 -8.19 -2.75
CA VAL A 128 15.23 -8.43 -1.31
C VAL A 128 16.66 -8.12 -0.87
N VAL A 129 17.66 -8.55 -1.66
CA VAL A 129 19.07 -8.20 -1.39
C VAL A 129 19.28 -6.69 -1.41
N GLY A 130 18.69 -5.98 -2.39
CA GLY A 130 18.75 -4.51 -2.45
C GLY A 130 18.12 -3.84 -1.22
N LEU A 131 17.00 -4.37 -0.71
CA LEU A 131 16.35 -3.86 0.51
C LEU A 131 17.23 -4.06 1.75
N ILE A 132 17.88 -5.20 1.87
CA ILE A 132 18.82 -5.48 2.97
C ILE A 132 19.99 -4.48 2.93
N LEU A 133 20.55 -4.23 1.74
CA LEU A 133 21.66 -3.27 1.57
C LEU A 133 21.27 -1.83 1.90
N ILE A 134 20.01 -1.43 1.67
CA ILE A 134 19.52 -0.10 2.05
C ILE A 134 19.28 0.01 3.56
N SER A 135 19.02 -1.11 4.24
CA SER A 135 18.69 -1.12 5.67
C SER A 135 19.91 -1.18 6.60
N ILE A 136 21.09 -1.45 6.05
CA ILE A 136 22.38 -1.44 6.77
C ILE A 136 23.04 -0.06 6.67
#